data_b044d48a4e608ef2ec09db8fd148a2e7
#
_entry.id   b044d48a4e608ef2ec09db8fd148a2e7
#
_cell.length_a   1.000
_cell.length_b   1.000
_cell.length_c   1.000
_cell.angle_alpha   90.00
_cell.angle_beta   90.00
_cell.angle_gamma   90.00
#
_symmetry.space_group_name_H-M   'P 1'
#
loop_
_entity.id
_entity.type
_entity.pdbx_description
1 polymer ?
#
loop_
_entity_poly.entity_id
_entity_poly.type
_entity_poly.pdbx_seq_one_letter_code
_entity_poly.pdbx_strand_id
1 'polypeptide(L)'
;MGRFVNTDNSAFQMSLNSEIYVDKSGLIEYTNRVLNTNQAFICNSRPRRFGKSVTADMLVAYYSKGCNSEELFNKLEISKSPSYKDNLNKYDVIHFDVQWCMMDAGSPNKTVSYINEQIIDELKENYPEADLNSTRTAYGAMSLVNKSMGIKFIVIIDEWDVLIRDEAANNAVQEEYINFLRGMFKGSEPAKFIQLAYLTGILPIKRIKTQPALNNFDEYTMISAKV
;
A
#
# COMPACT_ATOMS: atom_id res chain seq x y z
N MET A 1 8.84 -12.76 -8.24
CA MET A 1 8.50 -11.89 -7.11
C MET A 1 9.31 -10.63 -7.24
N GLY A 2 8.63 -9.50 -7.25
CA GLY A 2 9.27 -8.20 -7.32
C GLY A 2 9.59 -7.63 -5.94
N ARG A 3 10.25 -6.48 -5.91
CA ARG A 3 10.57 -5.71 -4.71
C ARG A 3 9.42 -4.78 -4.33
N PHE A 4 8.63 -4.36 -5.31
CA PHE A 4 7.45 -3.49 -5.19
C PHE A 4 6.17 -4.20 -5.63
N VAL A 5 6.25 -5.04 -6.65
CA VAL A 5 5.09 -5.72 -7.22
C VAL A 5 5.11 -7.20 -6.82
N ASN A 6 4.05 -7.64 -6.17
CA ASN A 6 3.89 -9.03 -5.70
C ASN A 6 5.07 -9.50 -4.83
N THR A 7 5.45 -8.67 -3.85
CA THR A 7 6.52 -8.96 -2.88
C THR A 7 6.22 -10.22 -2.08
N ASP A 8 7.27 -10.81 -1.49
CA ASP A 8 7.17 -12.03 -0.70
C ASP A 8 6.61 -11.82 0.72
N ASN A 9 6.49 -12.89 1.49
CA ASN A 9 5.95 -12.89 2.86
C ASN A 9 7.02 -12.96 3.94
N SER A 10 8.29 -12.83 3.61
CA SER A 10 9.42 -13.03 4.54
C SER A 10 9.39 -12.07 5.73
N ALA A 11 9.04 -10.80 5.50
CA ALA A 11 8.96 -9.78 6.56
C ALA A 11 7.87 -10.14 7.60
N PHE A 12 6.73 -10.63 7.15
CA PHE A 12 5.68 -11.08 8.05
C PHE A 12 6.06 -12.37 8.77
N GLN A 13 6.70 -13.31 8.09
CA GLN A 13 7.22 -14.53 8.72
C GLN A 13 8.23 -14.22 9.84
N MET A 14 9.14 -13.26 9.63
CA MET A 14 10.04 -12.78 10.67
C MET A 14 9.29 -12.23 11.88
N SER A 15 8.21 -11.48 11.64
CA SER A 15 7.38 -10.92 12.71
C SER A 15 6.67 -12.02 13.50
N LEU A 16 6.15 -13.06 12.86
CA LEU A 16 5.54 -14.22 13.51
C LEU A 16 6.54 -15.06 14.35
N ASN A 17 7.80 -15.10 13.93
CA ASN A 17 8.86 -15.81 14.64
C ASN A 17 9.40 -15.02 15.85
N SER A 18 8.94 -13.80 16.07
CA SER A 18 9.37 -13.00 17.21
C SER A 18 8.85 -13.55 18.52
N GLU A 19 9.61 -13.39 19.61
CA GLU A 19 9.23 -13.83 20.97
C GLU A 19 7.85 -13.32 21.40
N ILE A 20 7.52 -12.10 20.97
CA ILE A 20 6.20 -11.49 21.21
C ILE A 20 5.61 -11.06 19.87
N TYR A 21 4.52 -11.68 19.48
CA TYR A 21 3.68 -11.29 18.36
C TYR A 21 2.25 -11.04 18.83
N VAL A 22 1.67 -9.90 18.44
CA VAL A 22 0.26 -9.58 18.70
C VAL A 22 -0.53 -9.79 17.43
N ASP A 23 -1.45 -10.74 17.42
CA ASP A 23 -2.29 -11.03 16.27
C ASP A 23 -3.23 -9.86 15.97
N LYS A 24 -3.08 -9.30 14.79
CA LYS A 24 -3.93 -8.23 14.23
C LYS A 24 -4.67 -8.70 12.97
N SER A 25 -4.65 -9.98 12.70
CA SER A 25 -5.22 -10.52 11.46
C SER A 25 -6.74 -10.36 11.34
N GLY A 26 -7.44 -10.03 12.44
CA GLY A 26 -8.83 -9.58 12.39
C GLY A 26 -9.08 -8.36 11.49
N LEU A 27 -8.06 -7.51 11.28
CA LEU A 27 -8.12 -6.42 10.30
C LEU A 27 -8.38 -6.92 8.87
N ILE A 28 -7.88 -8.10 8.54
CA ILE A 28 -8.02 -8.69 7.20
C ILE A 28 -9.51 -8.96 6.88
N GLU A 29 -10.30 -9.37 7.86
CA GLU A 29 -11.73 -9.56 7.66
C GLU A 29 -12.42 -8.25 7.26
N TYR A 30 -12.04 -7.13 7.88
CA TYR A 30 -12.54 -5.82 7.48
C TYR A 30 -12.06 -5.44 6.07
N THR A 31 -10.78 -5.59 5.77
CA THR A 31 -10.24 -5.24 4.45
C THR A 31 -10.83 -6.12 3.34
N ASN A 32 -11.06 -7.41 3.58
CA ASN A 32 -11.76 -8.30 2.64
C ASN A 32 -13.18 -7.80 2.33
N ARG A 33 -13.91 -7.34 3.36
CA ARG A 33 -15.29 -6.86 3.19
C ARG A 33 -15.40 -5.58 2.38
N VAL A 34 -14.38 -4.71 2.43
CA VAL A 34 -14.40 -3.42 1.74
C VAL A 34 -13.71 -3.42 0.37
N LEU A 35 -13.13 -4.54 -0.06
CA LEU A 35 -12.58 -4.69 -1.41
C LEU A 35 -13.57 -4.21 -2.48
N ASN A 36 -13.10 -3.39 -3.42
CA ASN A 36 -13.92 -2.83 -4.51
C ASN A 36 -15.13 -1.98 -4.04
N THR A 37 -15.09 -1.41 -2.84
CA THR A 37 -16.13 -0.50 -2.34
C THR A 37 -15.60 0.92 -2.17
N ASN A 38 -16.49 1.87 -1.86
CA ASN A 38 -16.09 3.24 -1.55
C ASN A 38 -15.28 3.37 -0.23
N GLN A 39 -15.24 2.33 0.61
CA GLN A 39 -14.45 2.26 1.84
C GLN A 39 -13.11 1.53 1.66
N ALA A 40 -12.75 1.19 0.42
CA ALA A 40 -11.52 0.46 0.12
C ALA A 40 -10.24 1.27 0.32
N PHE A 41 -10.32 2.57 0.55
CA PHE A 41 -9.16 3.42 0.76
C PHE A 41 -9.04 3.75 2.25
N ILE A 42 -8.04 3.13 2.90
CA ILE A 42 -7.86 3.11 4.35
C ILE A 42 -6.52 3.77 4.71
N CYS A 43 -6.53 4.71 5.64
CA CYS A 43 -5.31 5.26 6.23
C CYS A 43 -5.30 4.99 7.74
N ASN A 44 -4.29 4.28 8.21
CA ASN A 44 -4.10 3.96 9.62
C ASN A 44 -2.96 4.81 10.22
N SER A 45 -3.34 5.88 10.91
CA SER A 45 -2.39 6.81 11.55
C SER A 45 -2.18 6.43 13.01
N ARG A 46 -0.97 5.98 13.33
CA ARG A 46 -0.57 5.55 14.69
C ARG A 46 0.81 6.08 15.05
N PRO A 47 1.10 6.33 16.33
CA PRO A 47 2.44 6.65 16.79
C PRO A 47 3.48 5.57 16.40
N ARG A 48 4.75 5.90 16.56
CA ARG A 48 5.83 4.91 16.41
C ARG A 48 5.65 3.75 17.40
N ARG A 49 6.12 2.55 17.02
CA ARG A 49 6.09 1.31 17.82
C ARG A 49 4.70 0.70 18.04
N PHE A 50 3.70 1.08 17.24
CA PHE A 50 2.35 0.48 17.27
C PHE A 50 2.19 -0.66 16.23
N GLY A 51 3.29 -1.14 15.65
CA GLY A 51 3.27 -2.29 14.72
C GLY A 51 2.63 -1.96 13.37
N LYS A 52 2.80 -0.72 12.87
CA LYS A 52 2.29 -0.30 11.55
C LYS A 52 2.88 -1.13 10.42
N SER A 53 4.22 -1.22 10.36
CA SER A 53 4.93 -1.98 9.33
C SER A 53 4.59 -3.46 9.40
N VAL A 54 4.53 -4.05 10.60
CA VAL A 54 4.08 -5.44 10.78
C VAL A 54 2.67 -5.67 10.22
N THR A 55 1.78 -4.67 10.35
CA THR A 55 0.43 -4.74 9.78
C THR A 55 0.46 -4.63 8.25
N ALA A 56 1.29 -3.76 7.70
CA ALA A 56 1.50 -3.66 6.25
C ALA A 56 2.05 -4.98 5.69
N ASP A 57 3.11 -5.51 6.29
CA ASP A 57 3.71 -6.81 5.92
C ASP A 57 2.71 -7.97 6.00
N MET A 58 1.86 -7.98 7.03
CA MET A 58 0.77 -8.95 7.18
C MET A 58 -0.21 -8.89 6.01
N LEU A 59 -0.64 -7.68 5.60
CA LEU A 59 -1.55 -7.52 4.47
C LEU A 59 -0.88 -7.92 3.15
N VAL A 60 0.41 -7.59 2.97
CA VAL A 60 1.19 -8.06 1.81
C VAL A 60 1.24 -9.57 1.77
N ALA A 61 1.66 -10.22 2.86
CA ALA A 61 1.73 -11.67 2.95
C ALA A 61 0.39 -12.35 2.67
N TYR A 62 -0.71 -11.73 3.10
CA TYR A 62 -2.04 -12.28 2.90
C TYR A 62 -2.55 -12.12 1.47
N TYR A 63 -2.42 -10.94 0.88
CA TYR A 63 -3.03 -10.65 -0.42
C TYR A 63 -2.18 -11.04 -1.62
N SER A 64 -0.83 -10.90 -1.51
CA SER A 64 0.06 -11.05 -2.67
C SER A 64 -0.03 -12.42 -3.32
N LYS A 65 -0.37 -12.47 -4.61
CA LYS A 65 -0.34 -13.70 -5.40
C LYS A 65 1.07 -14.26 -5.60
N GLY A 66 2.10 -13.49 -5.30
CA GLY A 66 3.50 -13.94 -5.26
C GLY A 66 3.83 -14.78 -4.03
N CYS A 67 2.91 -14.90 -3.05
CA CYS A 67 3.14 -15.61 -1.80
C CYS A 67 2.45 -16.98 -1.79
N ASN A 68 2.95 -17.85 -0.89
CA ASN A 68 2.24 -19.01 -0.38
C ASN A 68 2.25 -18.91 1.15
N SER A 69 1.16 -18.37 1.70
CA SER A 69 1.11 -17.93 3.09
C SER A 69 0.11 -18.71 3.96
N GLU A 70 -0.48 -19.80 3.46
CA GLU A 70 -1.50 -20.55 4.20
C GLU A 70 -0.99 -21.00 5.59
N GLU A 71 0.26 -21.47 5.69
CA GLU A 71 0.86 -21.90 6.95
C GLU A 71 1.06 -20.74 7.94
N LEU A 72 1.29 -19.53 7.46
CA LEU A 72 1.48 -18.35 8.31
C LEU A 72 0.16 -17.90 8.96
N PHE A 73 -0.97 -18.09 8.27
CA PHE A 73 -2.26 -17.58 8.71
C PHE A 73 -3.19 -18.62 9.35
N ASN A 74 -2.95 -19.91 9.18
CA ASN A 74 -3.86 -20.97 9.62
C ASN A 74 -4.12 -21.03 11.13
N LYS A 75 -3.27 -20.39 11.95
CA LYS A 75 -3.40 -20.30 13.41
C LYS A 75 -3.83 -18.92 13.88
N LEU A 76 -3.94 -17.94 12.98
CA LEU A 76 -4.32 -16.58 13.30
C LEU A 76 -5.84 -16.39 13.27
N GLU A 77 -6.33 -15.29 13.82
CA GLU A 77 -7.75 -15.02 13.94
C GLU A 77 -8.50 -15.05 12.61
N ILE A 78 -7.89 -14.51 11.54
CA ILE A 78 -8.48 -14.50 10.20
C ILE A 78 -8.82 -15.90 9.67
N SER A 79 -8.12 -16.95 10.10
CA SER A 79 -8.39 -18.31 9.65
C SER A 79 -9.80 -18.79 10.00
N LYS A 80 -10.45 -18.16 10.96
CA LYS A 80 -11.85 -18.44 11.38
C LYS A 80 -12.88 -17.73 10.50
N SER A 81 -12.46 -16.73 9.70
CA SER A 81 -13.36 -15.97 8.84
C SER A 81 -13.74 -16.76 7.59
N PRO A 82 -15.03 -16.75 7.17
CA PRO A 82 -15.46 -17.37 5.92
C PRO A 82 -14.72 -16.80 4.69
N SER A 83 -14.29 -15.52 4.75
CA SER A 83 -13.60 -14.85 3.65
C SER A 83 -12.11 -15.21 3.55
N TYR A 84 -11.56 -15.99 4.49
CA TYR A 84 -10.12 -16.27 4.57
C TYR A 84 -9.54 -16.86 3.29
N LYS A 85 -10.05 -18.03 2.89
CA LYS A 85 -9.49 -18.77 1.74
C LYS A 85 -9.84 -18.14 0.39
N ASP A 86 -10.92 -17.39 0.33
CA ASP A 86 -11.37 -16.76 -0.90
C ASP A 86 -10.42 -15.63 -1.35
N ASN A 87 -9.70 -15.03 -0.40
CA ASN A 87 -8.86 -13.87 -0.64
C ASN A 87 -7.35 -14.12 -0.44
N LEU A 88 -6.96 -15.24 0.19
CA LEU A 88 -5.57 -15.55 0.49
C LEU A 88 -4.74 -15.73 -0.79
N ASN A 89 -3.72 -14.90 -0.98
CA ASN A 89 -2.76 -14.93 -2.09
C ASN A 89 -3.41 -14.87 -3.49
N LYS A 90 -4.44 -14.05 -3.65
CA LYS A 90 -5.23 -13.93 -4.89
C LYS A 90 -4.97 -12.67 -5.70
N TYR A 91 -4.26 -11.69 -5.15
CA TYR A 91 -4.26 -10.33 -5.67
C TYR A 91 -2.89 -9.86 -6.15
N ASP A 92 -2.92 -8.96 -7.10
CA ASP A 92 -1.77 -8.17 -7.49
C ASP A 92 -1.56 -7.05 -6.48
N VAL A 93 -0.43 -7.12 -5.76
CA VAL A 93 -0.10 -6.19 -4.68
C VAL A 93 1.06 -5.31 -5.08
N ILE A 94 0.92 -4.00 -4.88
CA ILE A 94 2.02 -3.04 -4.92
C ILE A 94 2.28 -2.59 -3.49
N HIS A 95 3.51 -2.79 -3.01
CA HIS A 95 3.93 -2.43 -1.66
C HIS A 95 5.26 -1.68 -1.68
N PHE A 96 5.33 -0.59 -0.91
CA PHE A 96 6.59 0.12 -0.66
C PHE A 96 6.55 0.91 0.65
N ASP A 97 7.73 1.07 1.24
CA ASP A 97 8.02 1.95 2.37
C ASP A 97 8.64 3.25 1.83
N VAL A 98 7.99 4.39 2.07
CA VAL A 98 8.44 5.69 1.54
C VAL A 98 9.74 6.14 2.19
N GLN A 99 9.97 5.83 3.48
CA GLN A 99 11.23 6.14 4.18
C GLN A 99 12.39 5.42 3.50
N TRP A 100 12.20 4.14 3.20
CA TRP A 100 13.22 3.36 2.53
C TRP A 100 13.46 3.83 1.09
N CYS A 101 12.39 4.12 0.32
CA CYS A 101 12.51 4.68 -1.03
C CYS A 101 13.28 6.01 -1.04
N MET A 102 13.05 6.88 -0.03
CA MET A 102 13.76 8.15 0.10
C MET A 102 15.26 7.94 0.34
N MET A 103 15.62 6.96 1.17
CA MET A 103 17.02 6.62 1.45
C MET A 103 17.72 6.05 0.21
N ASP A 104 17.07 5.13 -0.50
CA ASP A 104 17.64 4.47 -1.69
C ASP A 104 17.73 5.44 -2.90
N ALA A 105 16.79 6.36 -3.04
CA ALA A 105 16.86 7.47 -4.00
C ALA A 105 18.02 8.45 -3.73
N GLY A 106 18.58 8.43 -2.53
CA GLY A 106 19.70 9.26 -2.09
C GLY A 106 19.34 10.71 -1.77
N SER A 107 18.09 11.14 -2.04
CA SER A 107 17.59 12.46 -1.64
C SER A 107 16.07 12.56 -1.73
N PRO A 108 15.41 13.41 -0.89
CA PRO A 108 13.96 13.62 -0.96
C PRO A 108 13.45 14.03 -2.35
N ASN A 109 14.20 14.83 -3.10
CA ASN A 109 13.80 15.31 -4.44
C ASN A 109 13.69 14.20 -5.49
N LYS A 110 14.34 13.06 -5.28
CA LYS A 110 14.35 11.94 -6.23
C LYS A 110 13.36 10.83 -5.84
N THR A 111 12.74 10.96 -4.68
CA THR A 111 11.92 9.86 -4.13
C THR A 111 10.73 9.52 -5.03
N VAL A 112 10.01 10.52 -5.54
CA VAL A 112 8.84 10.29 -6.39
C VAL A 112 9.25 9.67 -7.73
N SER A 113 10.32 10.17 -8.38
CA SER A 113 10.81 9.58 -9.62
C SER A 113 11.28 8.15 -9.42
N TYR A 114 12.02 7.90 -8.33
CA TYR A 114 12.49 6.56 -7.96
C TYR A 114 11.31 5.58 -7.78
N ILE A 115 10.28 5.94 -7.01
CA ILE A 115 9.09 5.09 -6.81
C ILE A 115 8.41 4.80 -8.15
N ASN A 116 8.23 5.82 -9.01
CA ASN A 116 7.63 5.63 -10.31
C ASN A 116 8.44 4.67 -11.19
N GLU A 117 9.76 4.87 -11.29
CA GLU A 117 10.65 4.04 -12.11
C GLU A 117 10.61 2.58 -11.66
N GLN A 118 10.79 2.33 -10.36
CA GLN A 118 10.80 0.96 -9.82
C GLN A 118 9.48 0.22 -10.08
N ILE A 119 8.35 0.87 -9.80
CA ILE A 119 7.03 0.25 -10.02
C ILE A 119 6.77 0.01 -11.51
N ILE A 120 7.11 0.98 -12.39
CA ILE A 120 6.93 0.83 -13.83
C ILE A 120 7.77 -0.32 -14.38
N ASP A 121 9.03 -0.42 -13.98
CA ASP A 121 9.92 -1.47 -14.48
C ASP A 121 9.48 -2.86 -14.02
N GLU A 122 9.09 -3.03 -12.76
CA GLU A 122 8.53 -4.29 -12.30
C GLU A 122 7.16 -4.62 -12.94
N LEU A 123 6.33 -3.61 -13.24
CA LEU A 123 5.08 -3.85 -13.98
C LEU A 123 5.35 -4.29 -15.41
N LYS A 124 6.38 -3.76 -16.10
CA LYS A 124 6.79 -4.23 -17.43
C LYS A 124 7.23 -5.70 -17.40
N GLU A 125 8.00 -6.08 -16.38
CA GLU A 125 8.46 -7.46 -16.20
C GLU A 125 7.30 -8.43 -15.92
N ASN A 126 6.35 -8.02 -15.08
CA ASN A 126 5.23 -8.87 -14.68
C ASN A 126 4.09 -8.92 -15.69
N TYR A 127 3.96 -7.88 -16.53
CA TYR A 127 2.86 -7.71 -17.51
C TYR A 127 3.40 -7.27 -18.87
N PRO A 128 4.21 -8.11 -19.55
CA PRO A 128 4.85 -7.74 -20.82
C PRO A 128 3.86 -7.47 -21.97
N GLU A 129 2.62 -7.94 -21.83
CA GLU A 129 1.54 -7.69 -22.80
C GLU A 129 0.97 -6.26 -22.70
N ALA A 130 1.23 -5.54 -21.60
CA ALA A 130 0.80 -4.17 -21.43
C ALA A 130 1.87 -3.20 -21.99
N ASP A 131 1.51 -2.36 -22.97
CA ASP A 131 2.41 -1.32 -23.47
C ASP A 131 2.51 -0.17 -22.44
N LEU A 132 3.57 -0.20 -21.64
CA LEU A 132 3.86 0.80 -20.61
C LEU A 132 4.85 1.88 -21.04
N ASN A 133 5.25 1.93 -22.31
CA ASN A 133 6.27 2.86 -22.79
C ASN A 133 5.82 4.33 -22.81
N SER A 134 4.51 4.54 -22.88
CA SER A 134 3.90 5.88 -22.94
C SER A 134 3.72 6.56 -21.59
N THR A 135 3.89 5.82 -20.46
CA THR A 135 3.68 6.37 -19.11
C THR A 135 4.97 6.69 -18.38
N ARG A 136 4.91 7.67 -17.48
CA ARG A 136 5.99 8.08 -16.58
C ARG A 136 5.60 8.01 -15.11
N THR A 137 4.40 7.51 -14.82
CA THR A 137 3.88 7.44 -13.45
C THR A 137 3.39 6.04 -13.13
N ALA A 138 3.59 5.60 -11.88
CA ALA A 138 3.15 4.31 -11.39
C ALA A 138 1.63 4.11 -11.60
N TYR A 139 0.82 5.12 -11.26
CA TYR A 139 -0.62 5.04 -11.44
C TYR A 139 -1.04 5.02 -12.92
N GLY A 140 -0.27 5.66 -13.81
CA GLY A 140 -0.47 5.54 -15.25
C GLY A 140 -0.20 4.13 -15.76
N ALA A 141 0.88 3.49 -15.28
CA ALA A 141 1.22 2.12 -15.61
C ALA A 141 0.14 1.13 -15.10
N MET A 142 -0.30 1.29 -13.84
CA MET A 142 -1.40 0.48 -13.29
C MET A 142 -2.69 0.62 -14.12
N SER A 143 -3.02 1.83 -14.54
CA SER A 143 -4.19 2.10 -15.40
C SER A 143 -4.07 1.42 -16.75
N LEU A 144 -2.88 1.41 -17.38
CA LEU A 144 -2.63 0.73 -18.65
C LEU A 144 -2.70 -0.80 -18.51
N VAL A 145 -2.14 -1.37 -17.45
CA VAL A 145 -2.27 -2.81 -17.15
C VAL A 145 -3.75 -3.17 -16.95
N ASN A 146 -4.49 -2.37 -16.19
CA ASN A 146 -5.93 -2.58 -16.01
C ASN A 146 -6.70 -2.51 -17.34
N LYS A 147 -6.40 -1.53 -18.18
CA LYS A 147 -7.06 -1.35 -19.48
C LYS A 147 -6.82 -2.54 -20.42
N SER A 148 -5.61 -3.10 -20.41
CA SER A 148 -5.24 -4.22 -21.33
C SER A 148 -5.66 -5.58 -20.78
N MET A 149 -5.64 -5.80 -19.47
CA MET A 149 -5.76 -7.13 -18.87
C MET A 149 -6.88 -7.24 -17.82
N GLY A 150 -7.56 -6.13 -17.46
CA GLY A 150 -8.60 -6.10 -16.43
C GLY A 150 -8.08 -6.25 -15.00
N ILE A 151 -6.77 -6.23 -14.79
CA ILE A 151 -6.14 -6.42 -13.48
C ILE A 151 -6.38 -5.21 -12.60
N LYS A 152 -6.75 -5.44 -11.34
CA LYS A 152 -6.81 -4.43 -10.29
C LYS A 152 -5.80 -4.74 -9.21
N PHE A 153 -5.24 -3.68 -8.64
CA PHE A 153 -4.19 -3.76 -7.66
C PHE A 153 -4.69 -3.50 -6.24
N ILE A 154 -4.01 -4.11 -5.27
CA ILE A 154 -4.02 -3.68 -3.87
C ILE A 154 -2.75 -2.87 -3.65
N VAL A 155 -2.88 -1.64 -3.15
CA VAL A 155 -1.75 -0.74 -2.90
C VAL A 155 -1.54 -0.59 -1.40
N ILE A 156 -0.35 -0.95 -0.92
CA ILE A 156 0.04 -0.85 0.49
C ILE A 156 1.25 0.06 0.58
N ILE A 157 1.12 1.17 1.33
CA ILE A 157 2.20 2.15 1.50
C ILE A 157 2.50 2.29 2.99
N ASP A 158 3.72 1.95 3.40
CA ASP A 158 4.18 2.21 4.75
C ASP A 158 4.92 3.55 4.83
N GLU A 159 4.85 4.20 6.01
CA GLU A 159 5.43 5.52 6.31
C GLU A 159 5.08 6.58 5.25
N TRP A 160 3.82 6.57 4.75
CA TRP A 160 3.34 7.42 3.66
C TRP A 160 3.64 8.92 3.88
N ASP A 161 3.73 9.36 5.12
CA ASP A 161 3.85 10.76 5.51
C ASP A 161 5.30 11.24 5.71
N VAL A 162 6.29 10.39 5.44
CA VAL A 162 7.69 10.71 5.73
C VAL A 162 8.17 11.96 5.01
N LEU A 163 7.89 12.11 3.71
CA LEU A 163 8.27 13.30 2.94
C LEU A 163 7.55 14.57 3.39
N ILE A 164 6.41 14.45 4.05
CA ILE A 164 5.68 15.59 4.62
C ILE A 164 6.30 16.04 5.95
N ARG A 165 6.91 15.10 6.69
CA ARG A 165 7.52 15.32 8.01
C ARG A 165 9.02 15.61 7.93
N ASP A 166 9.67 15.31 6.82
CA ASP A 166 11.12 15.43 6.67
C ASP A 166 11.51 16.90 6.51
N GLU A 167 12.42 17.37 7.35
CA GLU A 167 12.91 18.76 7.34
C GLU A 167 13.76 19.08 6.10
N ALA A 168 14.37 18.07 5.49
CA ALA A 168 15.13 18.21 4.24
C ALA A 168 14.22 18.29 2.99
N ALA A 169 12.95 17.87 3.10
CA ALA A 169 11.97 18.00 2.05
C ALA A 169 11.37 19.41 2.02
N ASN A 170 11.82 20.23 1.08
CA ASN A 170 11.28 21.56 0.90
C ASN A 170 9.82 21.52 0.37
N ASN A 171 9.17 22.69 0.31
CA ASN A 171 7.76 22.78 -0.12
C ASN A 171 7.51 22.21 -1.54
N ALA A 172 8.46 22.33 -2.47
CA ALA A 172 8.30 21.84 -3.84
C ALA A 172 8.29 20.30 -3.84
N VAL A 173 9.19 19.66 -3.11
CA VAL A 173 9.25 18.19 -2.94
C VAL A 173 7.99 17.66 -2.30
N GLN A 174 7.53 18.31 -1.23
CA GLN A 174 6.28 17.94 -0.56
C GLN A 174 5.07 18.04 -1.50
N GLU A 175 5.05 19.10 -2.33
CA GLU A 175 3.96 19.31 -3.29
C GLU A 175 3.98 18.29 -4.43
N GLU A 176 5.15 17.94 -4.95
CA GLU A 176 5.34 16.87 -5.92
C GLU A 176 4.83 15.53 -5.38
N TYR A 177 5.20 15.21 -4.14
CA TYR A 177 4.75 13.99 -3.50
C TYR A 177 3.24 13.96 -3.23
N ILE A 178 2.65 15.08 -2.79
CA ILE A 178 1.20 15.21 -2.64
C ILE A 178 0.49 15.03 -3.99
N ASN A 179 1.06 15.56 -5.07
CA ASN A 179 0.50 15.38 -6.41
C ASN A 179 0.62 13.93 -6.90
N PHE A 180 1.70 13.25 -6.58
CA PHE A 180 1.83 11.80 -6.80
C PHE A 180 0.71 11.01 -6.08
N LEU A 181 0.49 11.27 -4.79
CA LEU A 181 -0.59 10.63 -4.03
C LEU A 181 -1.98 10.98 -4.58
N ARG A 182 -2.20 12.21 -5.03
CA ARG A 182 -3.45 12.63 -5.68
C ARG A 182 -3.66 11.88 -7.00
N GLY A 183 -2.64 11.75 -7.84
CA GLY A 183 -2.72 10.98 -9.08
C GLY A 183 -3.05 9.52 -8.83
N MET A 184 -2.51 8.96 -7.75
CA MET A 184 -2.75 7.56 -7.39
C MET A 184 -4.13 7.30 -6.77
N PHE A 185 -4.69 8.24 -6.00
CA PHE A 185 -5.85 7.93 -5.16
C PHE A 185 -7.04 8.87 -5.33
N LYS A 186 -6.90 10.06 -5.93
CA LYS A 186 -7.98 11.06 -5.97
C LYS A 186 -8.85 10.94 -7.22
N GLY A 187 -10.15 11.05 -7.05
CA GLY A 187 -11.13 11.00 -8.13
C GLY A 187 -11.68 9.60 -8.40
N SER A 188 -12.38 9.44 -9.51
CA SER A 188 -13.02 8.17 -9.89
C SER A 188 -12.11 7.21 -10.67
N GLU A 189 -11.06 7.74 -11.31
CA GLU A 189 -10.17 6.91 -12.14
C GLU A 189 -9.40 5.85 -11.33
N PRO A 190 -8.81 6.15 -10.14
CA PRO A 190 -8.11 5.15 -9.36
C PRO A 190 -8.95 3.92 -8.99
N ALA A 191 -10.25 4.08 -8.73
CA ALA A 191 -11.14 2.96 -8.42
C ALA A 191 -11.30 1.94 -9.55
N LYS A 192 -10.89 2.28 -10.78
CA LYS A 192 -10.91 1.35 -11.92
C LYS A 192 -9.79 0.33 -11.82
N PHE A 193 -8.62 0.72 -11.29
CA PHE A 193 -7.42 -0.11 -11.22
C PHE A 193 -6.91 -0.38 -9.80
N ILE A 194 -7.46 0.28 -8.76
CA ILE A 194 -7.17 -0.02 -7.35
C ILE A 194 -8.44 -0.55 -6.70
N GLN A 195 -8.35 -1.74 -6.11
CA GLN A 195 -9.45 -2.38 -5.39
C GLN A 195 -9.34 -2.26 -3.87
N LEU A 196 -8.15 -1.96 -3.36
CA LEU A 196 -7.88 -1.65 -1.96
C LEU A 196 -6.62 -0.77 -1.88
N ALA A 197 -6.65 0.25 -1.04
CA ALA A 197 -5.46 1.00 -0.65
C ALA A 197 -5.34 1.00 0.88
N TYR A 198 -4.17 0.68 1.38
CA TYR A 198 -3.87 0.71 2.82
C TYR A 198 -2.59 1.50 3.06
N LEU A 199 -2.73 2.65 3.70
CA LEU A 199 -1.62 3.53 4.03
C LEU A 199 -1.36 3.52 5.54
N THR A 200 -0.09 3.44 5.93
CA THR A 200 0.31 3.62 7.32
C THR A 200 1.24 4.81 7.49
N GLY A 201 1.07 5.54 8.58
CA GLY A 201 1.88 6.72 8.90
C GLY A 201 1.64 7.23 10.32
N ILE A 202 2.16 8.40 10.61
CA ILE A 202 1.98 9.09 11.88
C ILE A 202 0.96 10.22 11.74
N LEU A 203 1.02 10.96 10.61
CA LEU A 203 0.14 12.10 10.38
C LEU A 203 -1.25 11.64 9.90
N PRO A 204 -2.30 12.36 10.32
CA PRO A 204 -3.64 12.19 9.75
C PRO A 204 -3.66 12.62 8.29
N ILE A 205 -4.17 11.74 7.39
CA ILE A 205 -4.13 11.99 5.94
C ILE A 205 -5.06 13.14 5.51
N LYS A 206 -6.14 13.38 6.25
CA LYS A 206 -7.11 14.45 5.97
C LYS A 206 -6.62 15.84 6.36
N ARG A 207 -5.51 15.96 7.09
CA ARG A 207 -4.98 17.22 7.63
C ARG A 207 -3.69 17.69 6.95
N ILE A 208 -3.41 17.25 5.73
CA ILE A 208 -2.21 17.68 5.01
C ILE A 208 -2.45 19.07 4.42
N LYS A 209 -1.73 20.09 4.98
CA LYS A 209 -1.80 21.50 4.53
C LYS A 209 -3.24 22.06 4.52
N THR A 210 -3.42 23.22 3.92
CA THR A 210 -4.68 24.00 3.90
C THR A 210 -5.77 23.45 2.96
N GLN A 211 -5.45 22.45 2.13
CA GLN A 211 -6.43 21.82 1.22
C GLN A 211 -6.54 20.32 1.49
N PRO A 212 -7.75 19.75 1.56
CA PRO A 212 -7.93 18.29 1.73
C PRO A 212 -7.40 17.58 0.48
N ALA A 213 -6.19 17.02 0.62
CA ALA A 213 -5.52 16.36 -0.50
C ALA A 213 -6.17 15.01 -0.83
N LEU A 214 -6.54 14.23 0.20
CA LEU A 214 -7.00 12.85 0.11
C LEU A 214 -8.19 12.62 1.07
N ASN A 215 -9.31 13.27 0.78
CA ASN A 215 -10.53 13.21 1.61
C ASN A 215 -11.36 11.93 1.39
N ASN A 216 -11.00 11.12 0.42
CA ASN A 216 -11.66 9.85 0.10
C ASN A 216 -11.13 8.65 0.89
N PHE A 217 -10.16 8.87 1.79
CA PHE A 217 -9.69 7.83 2.69
C PHE A 217 -10.55 7.75 3.96
N ASP A 218 -10.88 6.53 4.36
CA ASP A 218 -11.32 6.23 5.72
C ASP A 218 -10.10 6.24 6.65
N GLU A 219 -10.11 7.18 7.59
CA GLU A 219 -8.97 7.41 8.48
C GLU A 219 -9.22 6.83 9.87
N TYR A 220 -8.28 6.01 10.33
CA TYR A 220 -8.28 5.40 11.65
C TYR A 220 -7.13 5.94 12.49
N THR A 221 -7.45 6.59 13.59
CA THR A 221 -6.50 7.16 14.54
C THR A 221 -6.66 6.51 15.91
N MET A 222 -5.80 6.87 16.89
CA MET A 222 -5.93 6.40 18.27
C MET A 222 -7.27 6.78 18.92
N ILE A 223 -7.89 7.86 18.45
CA ILE A 223 -9.13 8.41 19.03
C ILE A 223 -10.37 7.87 18.29
N SER A 224 -10.22 7.42 17.04
CA SER A 224 -11.30 6.92 16.19
C SER A 224 -11.04 5.50 15.70
N ALA A 225 -10.61 4.62 16.59
CA ALA A 225 -10.44 3.21 16.29
C ALA A 225 -11.82 2.55 16.12
N LYS A 226 -12.11 2.05 14.91
CA LYS A 226 -13.29 1.21 14.65
C LYS A 226 -12.95 -0.27 14.52
N VAL A 227 -11.66 -0.62 14.67
CA VAL A 227 -11.16 -2.00 14.60
C VAL A 227 -10.12 -2.21 15.67
#